data_dcdefa069569fa35abe6b6da8c00741c
#
_entry.id   dcdefa069569fa35abe6b6da8c00741c
#
_cell.length_a   1.000
_cell.length_b   1.000
_cell.length_c   1.000
_cell.angle_alpha   90.00
_cell.angle_beta   90.00
_cell.angle_gamma   90.00
#
_symmetry.space_group_name_H-M   'P 1'
#
loop_
_entity.id
_entity.type
_entity.pdbx_description
1 polymer ?
#
loop_
_entity_poly.entity_id
_entity_poly.type
_entity_poly.pdbx_seq_one_letter_code
_entity_poly.pdbx_strand_id
1 'polypeptide(L)'
;RAFFIVSVCLLPEVCPQRQRRMAALEYIAFEHNNAAAELVKLAYDTPPLAFVHSYGCQQNVNDGERIKGVLVDIGYGLCDKPEDADLILFNTCAVREHAEQRVFGNVGALKGLKEKKPGLIIGLCGCMANQKHVVEKLRQSYPYVDLVFGVDGIDTLPQLIAQKLQKHKRVLLD
;
A
#
# COMPACT_ATOMS: atom_id res chain seq x y z
N ARG A 1 30.26 15.91 -5.59
CA ARG A 1 30.57 15.57 -4.18
C ARG A 1 30.15 16.77 -3.34
N ALA A 2 28.97 16.78 -2.83
CA ALA A 2 28.54 17.71 -1.80
C ALA A 2 27.74 16.90 -0.75
N PHE A 3 28.36 16.70 0.40
CA PHE A 3 27.76 16.19 1.61
C PHE A 3 26.77 17.25 2.11
N PHE A 4 25.49 16.97 2.01
CA PHE A 4 24.50 17.70 2.78
C PHE A 4 24.43 17.08 4.17
N ILE A 5 25.20 17.66 5.09
CA ILE A 5 25.02 17.44 6.52
C ILE A 5 23.78 18.24 6.89
N VAL A 6 22.63 17.58 7.02
CA VAL A 6 21.45 18.17 7.66
C VAL A 6 21.75 18.24 9.15
N SER A 7 22.02 19.47 9.61
CA SER A 7 22.22 19.81 11.01
C SER A 7 20.90 19.56 11.75
N VAL A 8 20.81 18.44 12.47
CA VAL A 8 19.74 18.20 13.45
C VAL A 8 20.16 18.86 14.74
N CYS A 9 19.72 20.09 14.94
CA CYS A 9 19.90 20.84 16.17
C CYS A 9 18.72 20.64 17.13
N LEU A 10 19.04 20.14 18.32
CA LEU A 10 18.44 20.41 19.64
C LEU A 10 17.02 19.91 19.94
N LEU A 11 16.96 18.66 20.46
CA LEU A 11 16.15 18.35 21.63
C LEU A 11 17.02 17.57 22.62
N PRO A 12 17.22 18.03 23.86
CA PRO A 12 17.92 17.28 24.90
C PRO A 12 17.01 16.15 25.40
N GLU A 13 17.58 14.96 25.60
CA GLU A 13 17.02 13.77 26.24
C GLU A 13 16.43 12.65 25.35
N VAL A 14 17.00 12.37 24.19
CA VAL A 14 16.75 11.08 23.54
C VAL A 14 18.01 10.23 23.62
N CYS A 15 17.89 9.08 24.29
CA CYS A 15 18.98 8.10 24.43
C CYS A 15 19.70 7.87 23.09
N PRO A 16 21.06 7.98 23.04
CA PRO A 16 21.82 7.84 21.78
C PRO A 16 21.58 6.52 21.04
N GLN A 17 21.23 5.46 21.76
CA GLN A 17 20.87 4.17 21.17
C GLN A 17 19.54 4.22 20.44
N ARG A 18 18.55 4.98 20.93
CA ARG A 18 17.25 5.17 20.29
C ARG A 18 17.40 5.99 19.01
N GLN A 19 18.21 7.03 19.02
CA GLN A 19 18.50 7.83 17.84
C GLN A 19 19.20 7.03 16.73
N ARG A 20 20.21 6.20 17.09
CA ARG A 20 20.87 5.30 16.14
C ARG A 20 19.91 4.27 15.54
N ARG A 21 18.98 3.74 16.34
CA ARG A 21 17.98 2.78 15.87
C ARG A 21 16.96 3.44 14.95
N MET A 22 16.52 4.65 15.24
CA MET A 22 15.61 5.42 14.39
C MET A 22 16.28 5.78 13.04
N ALA A 23 17.50 6.30 13.08
CA ALA A 23 18.27 6.61 11.86
C ALA A 23 18.52 5.37 10.99
N ALA A 24 18.79 4.22 11.60
CA ALA A 24 18.94 2.95 10.86
C ALA A 24 17.61 2.50 10.22
N LEU A 25 16.48 2.67 10.90
CA LEU A 25 15.16 2.33 10.35
C LEU A 25 14.77 3.28 9.21
N GLU A 26 15.04 4.57 9.33
CA GLU A 26 14.83 5.56 8.28
C GLU A 26 15.72 5.28 7.05
N TYR A 27 16.97 4.88 7.26
CA TYR A 27 17.88 4.49 6.18
C TYR A 27 17.41 3.23 5.45
N ILE A 28 16.98 2.19 6.19
CA ILE A 28 16.45 0.96 5.61
C ILE A 28 15.15 1.24 4.83
N ALA A 29 14.25 2.07 5.37
CA ALA A 29 13.03 2.47 4.68
C ALA A 29 13.34 3.26 3.39
N PHE A 30 14.31 4.15 3.44
CA PHE A 30 14.78 4.92 2.27
C PHE A 30 15.34 4.02 1.17
N GLU A 31 16.17 3.04 1.51
CA GLU A 31 16.70 2.08 0.52
C GLU A 31 15.61 1.21 -0.10
N HIS A 32 14.64 0.75 0.71
CA HIS A 32 13.53 -0.05 0.22
C HIS A 32 12.60 0.74 -0.71
N ASN A 33 12.32 2.01 -0.40
CA ASN A 33 11.51 2.87 -1.25
C ASN A 33 12.22 3.14 -2.59
N ASN A 34 13.52 3.38 -2.57
CA ASN A 34 14.31 3.56 -3.79
C ASN A 34 14.28 2.32 -4.69
N ALA A 35 14.44 1.12 -4.11
CA ALA A 35 14.38 -0.12 -4.87
C ALA A 35 12.98 -0.36 -5.47
N ALA A 36 11.91 -0.05 -4.73
CA ALA A 36 10.54 -0.15 -5.22
C ALA A 36 10.28 0.88 -6.34
N ALA A 37 10.74 2.12 -6.18
CA ALA A 37 10.60 3.17 -7.19
C ALA A 37 11.29 2.81 -8.52
N GLU A 38 12.50 2.23 -8.47
CA GLU A 38 13.17 1.77 -9.67
C GLU A 38 12.41 0.62 -10.36
N LEU A 39 11.84 -0.30 -9.60
CA LEU A 39 11.00 -1.37 -10.16
C LEU A 39 9.72 -0.84 -10.79
N VAL A 40 9.08 0.16 -10.19
CA VAL A 40 7.91 0.84 -10.77
C VAL A 40 8.28 1.50 -12.08
N LYS A 41 9.39 2.25 -12.17
CA LYS A 41 9.88 2.85 -13.42
C LYS A 41 10.19 1.82 -14.51
N LEU A 42 10.70 0.65 -14.12
CA LEU A 42 10.99 -0.43 -15.08
C LEU A 42 9.73 -1.19 -15.54
N ALA A 43 8.70 -1.25 -14.71
CA ALA A 43 7.48 -1.98 -15.00
C ALA A 43 6.48 -1.20 -15.85
N TYR A 44 6.59 0.13 -15.87
CA TYR A 44 5.64 1.00 -16.57
C TYR A 44 6.37 2.01 -17.46
N ASP A 45 5.93 2.15 -18.71
CA ASP A 45 6.49 3.11 -19.68
C ASP A 45 6.13 4.57 -19.34
N THR A 46 5.03 4.77 -18.62
CA THR A 46 4.57 6.07 -18.11
C THR A 46 4.29 5.96 -16.62
N PRO A 47 4.35 7.06 -15.84
CA PRO A 47 4.03 7.01 -14.42
C PRO A 47 2.66 6.37 -14.18
N PRO A 48 2.59 5.25 -13.44
CA PRO A 48 1.33 4.56 -13.19
C PRO A 48 0.44 5.36 -12.24
N LEU A 49 -0.87 5.14 -12.31
CA LEU A 49 -1.85 5.82 -11.48
C LEU A 49 -2.38 4.90 -10.37
N ALA A 50 -2.54 5.45 -9.18
CA ALA A 50 -3.11 4.76 -8.03
C ALA A 50 -4.44 5.39 -7.59
N PHE A 51 -5.44 4.55 -7.41
CA PHE A 51 -6.70 4.87 -6.77
C PHE A 51 -6.72 4.31 -5.36
N VAL A 52 -6.88 5.18 -4.35
CA VAL A 52 -6.96 4.80 -2.93
C VAL A 52 -8.30 5.24 -2.37
N HIS A 53 -9.10 4.30 -1.90
CA HIS A 53 -10.39 4.58 -1.28
C HIS A 53 -10.46 4.02 0.14
N SER A 54 -10.78 4.90 1.10
CA SER A 54 -10.89 4.54 2.53
C SER A 54 -12.34 4.36 2.94
N TYR A 55 -12.65 3.20 3.51
CA TYR A 55 -13.93 2.90 4.15
C TYR A 55 -13.72 2.91 5.66
N GLY A 56 -14.46 3.73 6.41
CA GLY A 56 -14.45 3.54 7.84
C GLY A 56 -14.32 4.80 8.68
N CYS A 57 -13.52 4.72 9.73
CA CYS A 57 -13.35 5.76 10.74
C CYS A 57 -12.27 6.78 10.35
N GLN A 58 -12.09 7.81 11.20
CA GLN A 58 -11.05 8.82 10.98
C GLN A 58 -9.65 8.23 10.86
N GLN A 59 -9.36 7.15 11.59
CA GLN A 59 -8.08 6.45 11.47
C GLN A 59 -7.86 5.92 10.05
N ASN A 60 -8.87 5.32 9.42
CA ASN A 60 -8.74 4.86 8.03
C ASN A 60 -8.54 6.03 7.05
N VAL A 61 -9.09 7.20 7.33
CA VAL A 61 -8.82 8.40 6.51
C VAL A 61 -7.34 8.78 6.60
N ASN A 62 -6.80 8.85 7.82
CA ASN A 62 -5.38 9.16 8.06
C ASN A 62 -4.45 8.11 7.43
N ASP A 63 -4.77 6.82 7.60
CA ASP A 63 -4.02 5.73 6.99
C ASP A 63 -4.09 5.79 5.45
N GLY A 64 -5.24 6.19 4.89
CA GLY A 64 -5.41 6.42 3.47
C GLY A 64 -4.51 7.51 2.91
N GLU A 65 -4.39 8.64 3.62
CA GLU A 65 -3.47 9.72 3.23
C GLU A 65 -2.00 9.27 3.33
N ARG A 66 -1.65 8.50 4.36
CA ARG A 66 -0.32 7.91 4.48
C ARG A 66 0.00 6.95 3.33
N ILE A 67 -0.95 6.08 2.96
CA ILE A 67 -0.83 5.18 1.80
C ILE A 67 -0.60 5.97 0.52
N LYS A 68 -1.36 7.04 0.28
CA LYS A 68 -1.18 7.92 -0.89
C LYS A 68 0.23 8.52 -0.92
N GLY A 69 0.73 9.00 0.23
CA GLY A 69 2.10 9.52 0.34
C GLY A 69 3.14 8.47 -0.05
N VAL A 70 3.05 7.26 0.50
CA VAL A 70 3.96 6.15 0.17
C VAL A 70 3.92 5.80 -1.33
N LEU A 71 2.73 5.80 -1.95
CA LEU A 71 2.59 5.52 -3.38
C LEU A 71 3.23 6.60 -4.26
N VAL A 72 3.05 7.87 -3.90
CA VAL A 72 3.69 9.00 -4.59
C VAL A 72 5.22 8.91 -4.47
N ASP A 73 5.74 8.58 -3.29
CA ASP A 73 7.19 8.42 -3.05
C ASP A 73 7.83 7.35 -3.93
N ILE A 74 7.10 6.30 -4.28
CA ILE A 74 7.58 5.25 -5.18
C ILE A 74 7.20 5.44 -6.66
N GLY A 75 6.65 6.62 -7.01
CA GLY A 75 6.46 7.03 -8.40
C GLY A 75 5.06 6.84 -8.98
N TYR A 76 4.04 6.53 -8.17
CA TYR A 76 2.65 6.54 -8.63
C TYR A 76 2.08 7.96 -8.63
N GLY A 77 1.32 8.31 -9.67
CA GLY A 77 0.37 9.41 -9.61
C GLY A 77 -0.91 8.99 -8.91
N LEU A 78 -1.73 9.94 -8.47
CA LEU A 78 -3.04 9.66 -7.87
C LEU A 78 -4.16 9.97 -8.88
N CYS A 79 -5.21 9.15 -8.87
CA CYS A 79 -6.41 9.39 -9.66
C CYS A 79 -7.68 9.23 -8.82
N ASP A 80 -8.78 9.82 -9.31
CA ASP A 80 -10.08 9.83 -8.62
C ASP A 80 -11.03 8.73 -9.13
N LYS A 81 -10.65 8.04 -10.21
CA LYS A 81 -11.47 7.00 -10.82
C LYS A 81 -10.71 5.68 -10.86
N PRO A 82 -11.33 4.57 -10.44
CA PRO A 82 -10.69 3.26 -10.49
C PRO A 82 -10.39 2.78 -11.92
N GLU A 83 -11.14 3.27 -12.93
CA GLU A 83 -10.94 2.91 -14.32
C GLU A 83 -9.60 3.39 -14.88
N ASP A 84 -9.11 4.53 -14.38
CA ASP A 84 -7.85 5.14 -14.82
C ASP A 84 -6.64 4.53 -14.10
N ALA A 85 -6.86 3.80 -13.00
CA ALA A 85 -5.81 3.31 -12.12
C ALA A 85 -5.06 2.10 -12.69
N ASP A 86 -3.78 2.00 -12.33
CA ASP A 86 -2.92 0.81 -12.46
C ASP A 86 -2.79 0.05 -11.14
N LEU A 87 -3.08 0.74 -10.03
CA LEU A 87 -3.17 0.19 -8.69
C LEU A 87 -4.45 0.70 -8.01
N ILE A 88 -5.26 -0.21 -7.50
CA ILE A 88 -6.44 0.10 -6.67
C ILE A 88 -6.22 -0.44 -5.28
N LEU A 89 -6.29 0.42 -4.26
CA LEU A 89 -6.23 0.03 -2.85
C LEU A 89 -7.50 0.44 -2.11
N PHE A 90 -8.15 -0.54 -1.49
CA PHE A 90 -9.24 -0.33 -0.55
C PHE A 90 -8.73 -0.44 0.88
N ASN A 91 -8.71 0.68 1.59
CA ASN A 91 -8.40 0.72 3.01
C ASN A 91 -9.69 0.57 3.83
N THR A 92 -9.77 -0.45 4.67
CA THR A 92 -11.02 -0.98 5.19
C THR A 92 -11.06 -1.03 6.72
N CYS A 93 -12.27 -0.85 7.26
CA CYS A 93 -12.55 -0.88 8.68
C CYS A 93 -13.27 -2.17 9.09
N ALA A 94 -12.89 -2.74 10.22
CA ALA A 94 -13.52 -3.95 10.78
C ALA A 94 -14.72 -3.66 11.69
N VAL A 95 -14.91 -2.41 12.10
CA VAL A 95 -15.81 -2.06 13.22
C VAL A 95 -17.20 -1.61 12.76
N ARG A 96 -17.39 -1.27 11.50
CA ARG A 96 -18.67 -0.76 10.98
C ARG A 96 -19.54 -1.91 10.48
N GLU A 97 -20.79 -1.91 10.96
CA GLU A 97 -21.83 -2.79 10.47
C GLU A 97 -21.97 -2.66 8.94
N HIS A 98 -22.10 -3.77 8.25
CA HIS A 98 -22.16 -3.86 6.78
C HIS A 98 -20.93 -3.35 6.01
N ALA A 99 -19.83 -2.98 6.68
CA ALA A 99 -18.60 -2.54 5.99
C ALA A 99 -18.04 -3.66 5.09
N GLU A 100 -18.07 -4.88 5.60
CA GLU A 100 -17.58 -6.06 4.88
C GLU A 100 -18.34 -6.30 3.57
N GLN A 101 -19.68 -6.23 3.61
CA GLN A 101 -20.53 -6.43 2.42
C GLN A 101 -20.28 -5.38 1.34
N ARG A 102 -20.10 -4.11 1.74
CA ARG A 102 -19.78 -3.02 0.81
C ARG A 102 -18.42 -3.22 0.15
N VAL A 103 -17.42 -3.60 0.94
CA VAL A 103 -16.07 -3.84 0.43
C VAL A 103 -16.08 -4.99 -0.56
N PHE A 104 -16.70 -6.13 -0.23
CA PHE A 104 -16.79 -7.25 -1.14
C PHE A 104 -17.62 -6.95 -2.40
N GLY A 105 -18.66 -6.12 -2.30
CA GLY A 105 -19.41 -5.65 -3.44
C GLY A 105 -18.54 -4.83 -4.40
N ASN A 106 -17.77 -3.87 -3.86
CA ASN A 106 -16.89 -3.04 -4.66
C ASN A 106 -15.69 -3.83 -5.23
N VAL A 107 -15.10 -4.74 -4.44
CA VAL A 107 -14.07 -5.66 -4.93
C VAL A 107 -14.63 -6.51 -6.07
N GLY A 108 -15.87 -7.04 -5.91
CA GLY A 108 -16.56 -7.82 -6.93
C GLY A 108 -16.73 -7.06 -8.27
N ALA A 109 -17.08 -5.77 -8.18
CA ALA A 109 -17.23 -4.93 -9.37
C ALA A 109 -15.92 -4.73 -10.16
N LEU A 110 -14.76 -4.87 -9.52
CA LEU A 110 -13.45 -4.74 -10.18
C LEU A 110 -13.08 -5.94 -11.04
N LYS A 111 -13.79 -7.06 -10.97
CA LYS A 111 -13.48 -8.25 -11.78
C LYS A 111 -13.44 -7.93 -13.27
N GLY A 112 -14.46 -7.26 -13.79
CA GLY A 112 -14.50 -6.87 -15.20
C GLY A 112 -13.41 -5.87 -15.60
N LEU A 113 -12.99 -4.99 -14.68
CA LEU A 113 -11.89 -4.07 -14.93
C LEU A 113 -10.55 -4.82 -14.98
N LYS A 114 -10.34 -5.77 -14.06
CA LYS A 114 -9.15 -6.64 -14.06
C LYS A 114 -9.03 -7.50 -15.32
N GLU A 115 -10.15 -7.99 -15.84
CA GLU A 115 -10.18 -8.75 -17.09
C GLU A 115 -9.77 -7.90 -18.30
N LYS A 116 -10.20 -6.63 -18.34
CA LYS A 116 -9.83 -5.66 -19.38
C LYS A 116 -8.38 -5.15 -19.24
N LYS A 117 -7.88 -5.05 -18.00
CA LYS A 117 -6.55 -4.52 -17.67
C LYS A 117 -5.81 -5.54 -16.78
N PRO A 118 -5.23 -6.61 -17.37
CA PRO A 118 -4.60 -7.71 -16.60
C PRO A 118 -3.45 -7.25 -15.71
N GLY A 119 -2.75 -6.17 -16.09
CA GLY A 119 -1.68 -5.55 -15.30
C GLY A 119 -2.16 -4.76 -14.08
N LEU A 120 -3.47 -4.45 -13.96
CA LEU A 120 -4.04 -3.75 -12.82
C LEU A 120 -3.75 -4.50 -11.52
N ILE A 121 -3.20 -3.84 -10.53
CA ILE A 121 -3.00 -4.39 -9.19
C ILE A 121 -4.18 -4.01 -8.31
N ILE A 122 -4.82 -4.99 -7.67
CA ILE A 122 -5.95 -4.77 -6.75
C ILE A 122 -5.52 -5.21 -5.35
N GLY A 123 -5.63 -4.31 -4.38
CA GLY A 123 -5.27 -4.57 -3.00
C GLY A 123 -6.35 -4.20 -1.99
N LEU A 124 -6.34 -4.90 -0.87
CA LEU A 124 -7.15 -4.64 0.31
C LEU A 124 -6.25 -4.48 1.53
N CYS A 125 -6.46 -3.42 2.30
CA CYS A 125 -5.70 -3.19 3.52
C CYS A 125 -6.57 -2.66 4.66
N GLY A 126 -5.95 -2.46 5.82
CA GLY A 126 -6.60 -1.93 7.00
C GLY A 126 -7.10 -3.00 7.96
N CYS A 127 -7.89 -2.60 8.96
CA CYS A 127 -8.32 -3.47 10.06
C CYS A 127 -9.09 -4.72 9.61
N MET A 128 -9.86 -4.64 8.52
CA MET A 128 -10.61 -5.78 8.01
C MET A 128 -9.69 -6.85 7.41
N ALA A 129 -8.56 -6.44 6.83
CA ALA A 129 -7.57 -7.36 6.28
C ALA A 129 -6.84 -8.20 7.34
N ASN A 130 -6.92 -7.82 8.62
CA ASN A 130 -6.39 -8.62 9.75
C ASN A 130 -7.32 -9.77 10.16
N GLN A 131 -8.54 -9.84 9.61
CA GLN A 131 -9.49 -10.88 9.96
C GLN A 131 -9.30 -12.14 9.11
N LYS A 132 -8.96 -13.27 9.72
CA LYS A 132 -8.65 -14.54 9.03
C LYS A 132 -9.75 -14.98 8.05
N HIS A 133 -11.03 -14.85 8.44
CA HIS A 133 -12.15 -15.23 7.57
C HIS A 133 -12.24 -14.35 6.31
N VAL A 134 -11.86 -13.06 6.41
CA VAL A 134 -11.82 -12.13 5.27
C VAL A 134 -10.71 -12.53 4.31
N VAL A 135 -9.51 -12.78 4.84
CA VAL A 135 -8.35 -13.22 4.03
C VAL A 135 -8.67 -14.53 3.31
N GLU A 136 -9.27 -15.49 4.02
CA GLU A 136 -9.65 -16.78 3.43
C GLU A 136 -10.72 -16.62 2.34
N LYS A 137 -11.74 -15.78 2.57
CA LYS A 137 -12.76 -15.46 1.57
C LYS A 137 -12.15 -14.78 0.33
N LEU A 138 -11.20 -13.84 0.51
CA LEU A 138 -10.47 -13.23 -0.59
C LEU A 138 -9.63 -14.25 -1.36
N ARG A 139 -9.00 -15.18 -0.64
CA ARG A 139 -8.19 -16.25 -1.23
C ARG A 139 -9.01 -17.16 -2.15
N GLN A 140 -10.21 -17.56 -1.68
CA GLN A 140 -11.08 -18.52 -2.36
C GLN A 140 -11.95 -17.86 -3.45
N SER A 141 -12.58 -16.75 -3.15
CA SER A 141 -13.66 -16.17 -3.97
C SER A 141 -13.21 -15.00 -4.83
N TYR A 142 -12.07 -14.37 -4.53
CA TYR A 142 -11.56 -13.19 -5.25
C TYR A 142 -10.10 -13.40 -5.72
N PRO A 143 -9.85 -14.36 -6.60
CA PRO A 143 -8.49 -14.72 -7.04
C PRO A 143 -7.74 -13.59 -7.76
N TYR A 144 -8.45 -12.57 -8.19
CA TYR A 144 -7.90 -11.38 -8.87
C TYR A 144 -7.45 -10.27 -7.90
N VAL A 145 -7.67 -10.41 -6.59
CA VAL A 145 -7.09 -9.53 -5.57
C VAL A 145 -5.62 -9.93 -5.40
N ASP A 146 -4.72 -8.99 -5.61
CA ASP A 146 -3.28 -9.22 -5.66
C ASP A 146 -2.59 -9.02 -4.32
N LEU A 147 -3.01 -8.00 -3.55
CA LEU A 147 -2.38 -7.59 -2.28
C LEU A 147 -3.41 -7.61 -1.16
N VAL A 148 -3.06 -8.23 -0.02
CA VAL A 148 -3.86 -8.15 1.22
C VAL A 148 -2.89 -7.96 2.38
N PHE A 149 -3.04 -6.87 3.15
CA PHE A 149 -2.18 -6.56 4.29
C PHE A 149 -2.92 -5.76 5.37
N GLY A 150 -2.52 -5.94 6.62
CA GLY A 150 -3.06 -5.22 7.76
C GLY A 150 -2.56 -3.78 7.86
N VAL A 151 -2.96 -3.09 8.93
CA VAL A 151 -2.55 -1.70 9.22
C VAL A 151 -1.02 -1.59 9.36
N ASP A 152 -0.38 -2.58 9.98
CA ASP A 152 1.07 -2.64 10.18
C ASP A 152 1.84 -2.81 8.86
N GLY A 153 1.14 -3.24 7.79
CA GLY A 153 1.72 -3.45 6.47
C GLY A 153 1.89 -2.19 5.63
N ILE A 154 1.43 -1.01 6.09
CA ILE A 154 1.52 0.24 5.30
C ILE A 154 2.98 0.61 5.04
N ASP A 155 3.86 0.45 6.03
CA ASP A 155 5.30 0.73 5.89
C ASP A 155 6.02 -0.25 4.97
N THR A 156 5.46 -1.43 4.78
CA THR A 156 5.99 -2.48 3.88
C THR A 156 5.33 -2.47 2.51
N LEU A 157 4.40 -1.55 2.25
CA LEU A 157 3.68 -1.45 0.96
C LEU A 157 4.63 -1.36 -0.26
N PRO A 158 5.74 -0.57 -0.23
CA PRO A 158 6.70 -0.56 -1.32
C PRO A 158 7.25 -1.95 -1.66
N GLN A 159 7.60 -2.74 -0.64
CA GLN A 159 8.12 -4.09 -0.81
C GLN A 159 7.07 -5.06 -1.35
N LEU A 160 5.80 -4.92 -0.91
CA LEU A 160 4.69 -5.74 -1.41
C LEU A 160 4.43 -5.49 -2.90
N ILE A 161 4.45 -4.21 -3.32
CA ILE A 161 4.33 -3.83 -4.72
C ILE A 161 5.53 -4.36 -5.52
N ALA A 162 6.75 -4.19 -5.01
CA ALA A 162 7.97 -4.70 -5.64
C ALA A 162 7.90 -6.23 -5.84
N GLN A 163 7.48 -6.98 -4.81
CA GLN A 163 7.29 -8.43 -4.93
C GLN A 163 6.24 -8.80 -5.96
N LYS A 164 5.14 -8.05 -6.03
CA LYS A 164 4.10 -8.28 -7.02
C LYS A 164 4.60 -8.05 -8.44
N LEU A 165 5.33 -6.97 -8.67
CA LEU A 165 5.88 -6.62 -9.98
C LEU A 165 6.94 -7.64 -10.44
N GLN A 166 7.81 -8.11 -9.52
CA GLN A 166 8.86 -9.06 -9.85
C GLN A 166 8.35 -10.49 -10.06
N LYS A 167 7.49 -10.96 -9.15
CA LYS A 167 7.09 -12.37 -9.10
C LYS A 167 5.78 -12.66 -9.81
N HIS A 168 5.01 -11.63 -10.15
CA HIS A 168 3.65 -11.72 -10.70
C HIS A 168 2.69 -12.59 -9.87
N LYS A 169 3.03 -12.85 -8.60
CA LYS A 169 2.23 -13.65 -7.67
C LYS A 169 1.44 -12.75 -6.73
N ARG A 170 0.35 -13.29 -6.20
CA ARG A 170 -0.43 -12.63 -5.14
C ARG A 170 0.41 -12.56 -3.86
N VAL A 171 0.30 -11.45 -3.15
CA VAL A 171 0.94 -11.24 -1.84
C VAL A 171 -0.16 -11.05 -0.80
N LEU A 172 -0.46 -12.11 -0.07
CA LEU A 172 -1.46 -12.11 0.99
C LEU A 172 -0.69 -12.29 2.31
N LEU A 173 -0.67 -11.25 3.11
CA LEU A 173 -0.10 -11.29 4.46
C LEU A 173 -1.19 -11.77 5.41
N ASP A 174 -0.90 -12.84 6.13
CA ASP A 174 -1.75 -13.43 7.18
C ASP A 174 -1.57 -12.66 8.49
#